data_edd95d29669bc746655e4999cb6c46d9
#
_entry.id   edd95d29669bc746655e4999cb6c46d9
#
_cell.length_a   1.000
_cell.length_b   1.000
_cell.length_c   1.000
_cell.angle_alpha   90.00
_cell.angle_beta   90.00
_cell.angle_gamma   90.00
#
_symmetry.space_group_name_H-M   'P 1'
#
loop_
_entity.id
_entity.type
_entity.pdbx_description
1 polymer ?
#
loop_
_entity_poly.entity_id
_entity_poly.type
_entity_poly.pdbx_seq_one_letter_code
_entity_poly.pdbx_strand_id
1 'polypeptide(L)'
;MARIICTGLGPGDPELMAVRADRLIRAASQIAYFRKAGRAGQARQIVEGMLAATVVEHAMEYPVTTELPFDSPDYNVALAGFYDAWAARLVALPGEVVVLCEGDPFFYGSFMHLYTRLQGRVEIEVVPGITGMTGCWHATGQPITWGDDVLAVLMGTQSEDDLVDHMGACDALVVMKTGRNLPRVRRALARAGRLADAWLVENGTMPGQRVRRLAEVDGADCPYFAIVLVHGKGRRPETAHPEVAP
;
A
#
# COMPACT_ATOMS: atom_id res chain seq x y z
N MET A 1 -21.64 -10.49 -20.44
CA MET A 1 -20.17 -10.33 -20.52
C MET A 1 -19.66 -10.12 -19.11
N ALA A 2 -18.44 -10.52 -18.83
CA ALA A 2 -17.82 -10.26 -17.54
C ALA A 2 -17.62 -8.75 -17.36
N ARG A 3 -17.82 -8.26 -16.15
CA ARG A 3 -17.49 -6.90 -15.73
C ARG A 3 -16.61 -6.98 -14.49
N ILE A 4 -15.51 -6.26 -14.47
CA ILE A 4 -14.56 -6.23 -13.37
C ILE A 4 -14.61 -4.86 -12.71
N ILE A 5 -14.90 -4.83 -11.42
CA ILE A 5 -14.83 -3.61 -10.62
C ILE A 5 -13.71 -3.79 -9.60
N CYS A 6 -12.63 -3.02 -9.71
CA CYS A 6 -11.60 -3.01 -8.68
C CYS A 6 -11.88 -1.90 -7.68
N THR A 7 -11.90 -2.21 -6.39
CA THR A 7 -12.13 -1.24 -5.33
C THR A 7 -10.89 -1.08 -4.44
N GLY A 8 -10.47 0.17 -4.23
CA GLY A 8 -9.55 0.52 -3.17
C GLY A 8 -10.24 0.47 -1.81
N LEU A 9 -9.67 -0.30 -0.90
CA LEU A 9 -10.24 -0.52 0.45
C LEU A 9 -9.75 0.49 1.49
N GLY A 10 -8.91 1.41 1.08
CA GLY A 10 -8.30 2.34 2.02
C GLY A 10 -7.10 1.73 2.77
N PRO A 11 -6.60 2.43 3.79
CA PRO A 11 -5.31 2.15 4.43
C PRO A 11 -5.34 0.96 5.41
N GLY A 12 -6.53 0.40 5.71
CA GLY A 12 -6.66 -0.76 6.61
C GLY A 12 -7.88 -0.74 7.52
N ASP A 13 -8.26 0.43 8.02
CA ASP A 13 -9.52 0.62 8.74
C ASP A 13 -10.69 0.64 7.75
N PRO A 14 -11.69 -0.26 7.87
CA PRO A 14 -12.84 -0.29 6.98
C PRO A 14 -13.67 1.02 7.00
N GLU A 15 -13.64 1.80 8.07
CA GLU A 15 -14.34 3.09 8.15
C GLU A 15 -13.68 4.18 7.28
N LEU A 16 -12.44 3.96 6.82
CA LEU A 16 -11.74 4.83 5.88
C LEU A 16 -11.94 4.44 4.41
N MET A 17 -12.86 3.53 4.15
CA MET A 17 -13.22 3.12 2.81
C MET A 17 -14.11 4.17 2.14
N ALA A 18 -13.97 4.33 0.82
CA ALA A 18 -14.88 5.16 0.06
C ALA A 18 -16.31 4.58 0.10
N VAL A 19 -17.33 5.42 0.28
CA VAL A 19 -18.76 5.00 0.32
C VAL A 19 -19.14 4.15 -0.89
N ARG A 20 -18.58 4.45 -2.07
CA ARG A 20 -18.81 3.66 -3.30
C ARG A 20 -18.24 2.25 -3.15
N ALA A 21 -17.04 2.09 -2.60
CA ALA A 21 -16.41 0.80 -2.37
C ALA A 21 -17.21 -0.05 -1.39
N ASP A 22 -17.61 0.51 -0.23
CA ASP A 22 -18.47 -0.16 0.76
C ASP A 22 -19.76 -0.69 0.12
N ARG A 23 -20.45 0.15 -0.65
CA ARG A 23 -21.70 -0.24 -1.31
C ARG A 23 -21.51 -1.39 -2.31
N LEU A 24 -20.45 -1.34 -3.12
CA LEU A 24 -20.13 -2.36 -4.11
C LEU A 24 -19.79 -3.70 -3.44
N ILE A 25 -19.00 -3.67 -2.36
CA ILE A 25 -18.61 -4.86 -1.61
C ILE A 25 -19.82 -5.54 -0.97
N ARG A 26 -20.70 -4.77 -0.32
CA ARG A 26 -21.91 -5.34 0.30
C ARG A 26 -22.90 -5.92 -0.71
N ALA A 27 -22.92 -5.40 -1.93
CA ALA A 27 -23.78 -5.88 -3.01
C ALA A 27 -23.13 -6.99 -3.85
N ALA A 28 -21.83 -7.29 -3.65
CA ALA A 28 -21.09 -8.23 -4.48
C ALA A 28 -21.63 -9.66 -4.36
N SER A 29 -21.86 -10.30 -5.50
CA SER A 29 -22.11 -11.75 -5.58
C SER A 29 -20.83 -12.55 -5.77
N GLN A 30 -19.78 -11.92 -6.30
CA GLN A 30 -18.45 -12.48 -6.51
C GLN A 30 -17.38 -11.47 -6.12
N ILE A 31 -16.38 -11.93 -5.37
CA ILE A 31 -15.19 -11.13 -5.06
C ILE A 31 -13.91 -11.86 -5.46
N ALA A 32 -12.88 -11.10 -5.81
CA ALA A 32 -11.55 -11.63 -6.01
C ALA A 32 -10.52 -10.83 -5.18
N TYR A 33 -9.52 -11.49 -4.62
CA TYR A 33 -8.51 -10.84 -3.80
C TYR A 33 -7.19 -11.60 -3.82
N PHE A 34 -6.10 -10.87 -3.64
CA PHE A 34 -4.76 -11.45 -3.59
C PHE A 34 -4.44 -11.98 -2.20
N ARG A 35 -3.73 -13.10 -2.15
CA ARG A 35 -3.22 -13.66 -0.90
C ARG A 35 -1.94 -14.46 -1.10
N LYS A 36 -1.17 -14.64 -0.03
CA LYS A 36 -0.15 -15.67 0.05
C LYS A 36 -0.82 -17.01 0.37
N ALA A 37 -0.34 -18.09 -0.24
CA ALA A 37 -0.85 -19.44 0.02
C ALA A 37 -0.89 -19.75 1.54
N GLY A 38 -2.00 -20.30 2.00
CA GLY A 38 -2.21 -20.65 3.41
C GLY A 38 -2.44 -19.46 4.36
N ARG A 39 -2.61 -18.23 3.84
CA ARG A 39 -2.95 -17.05 4.65
C ARG A 39 -4.24 -16.40 4.18
N ALA A 40 -4.99 -15.81 5.09
CA ALA A 40 -6.04 -14.87 4.72
C ALA A 40 -5.38 -13.64 4.06
N GLY A 41 -5.89 -13.20 2.92
CA GLY A 41 -5.43 -11.95 2.29
C GLY A 41 -5.84 -10.74 3.13
N GLN A 42 -4.98 -9.73 3.22
CA GLN A 42 -5.31 -8.52 4.00
C GLN A 42 -6.57 -7.82 3.46
N ALA A 43 -6.71 -7.70 2.14
CA ALA A 43 -7.90 -7.14 1.52
C ALA A 43 -9.18 -7.88 1.98
N ARG A 44 -9.12 -9.21 2.07
CA ARG A 44 -10.24 -10.03 2.54
C ARG A 44 -10.56 -9.80 4.03
N GLN A 45 -9.53 -9.59 4.84
CA GLN A 45 -9.71 -9.28 6.27
C GLN A 45 -10.36 -7.91 6.51
N ILE A 46 -10.00 -6.88 5.74
CA ILE A 46 -10.60 -5.55 5.83
C ILE A 46 -12.11 -5.61 5.63
N VAL A 47 -12.60 -6.48 4.76
CA VAL A 47 -14.04 -6.60 4.45
C VAL A 47 -14.73 -7.72 5.23
N GLU A 48 -14.09 -8.24 6.29
CA GLU A 48 -14.69 -9.26 7.14
C GLU A 48 -16.00 -8.73 7.78
N GLY A 49 -17.05 -9.53 7.69
CA GLY A 49 -18.40 -9.13 8.17
C GLY A 49 -19.18 -8.21 7.23
N MET A 50 -18.60 -7.76 6.11
CA MET A 50 -19.30 -6.93 5.12
C MET A 50 -19.96 -7.76 4.00
N LEU A 51 -19.47 -8.96 3.76
CA LEU A 51 -19.86 -9.81 2.65
C LEU A 51 -21.12 -10.62 2.98
N ALA A 52 -21.98 -10.82 1.97
CA ALA A 52 -23.08 -11.75 2.08
C ALA A 52 -22.59 -13.19 2.26
N ALA A 53 -23.31 -14.02 3.01
CA ALA A 53 -22.95 -15.42 3.23
C ALA A 53 -22.90 -16.27 1.93
N THR A 54 -23.53 -15.79 0.86
CA THR A 54 -23.62 -16.46 -0.44
C THR A 54 -22.58 -15.96 -1.43
N VAL A 55 -21.69 -15.02 -1.06
CA VAL A 55 -20.67 -14.48 -1.95
C VAL A 55 -19.71 -15.59 -2.42
N VAL A 56 -19.38 -15.60 -3.70
CA VAL A 56 -18.37 -16.50 -4.26
C VAL A 56 -17.01 -15.82 -4.17
N GLU A 57 -16.05 -16.46 -3.50
CA GLU A 57 -14.72 -15.93 -3.29
C GLU A 57 -13.69 -16.55 -4.25
N HIS A 58 -12.95 -15.71 -4.96
CA HIS A 58 -11.85 -16.07 -5.85
C HIS A 58 -10.53 -15.63 -5.24
N ALA A 59 -9.92 -16.51 -4.46
CA ALA A 59 -8.61 -16.23 -3.84
C ALA A 59 -7.50 -16.38 -4.88
N MET A 60 -6.81 -15.29 -5.20
CA MET A 60 -5.67 -15.22 -6.11
C MET A 60 -4.39 -15.47 -5.32
N GLU A 61 -3.98 -16.74 -5.27
CA GLU A 61 -2.79 -17.15 -4.51
C GLU A 61 -1.51 -16.92 -5.30
N TYR A 62 -0.63 -16.08 -4.77
CA TYR A 62 0.68 -15.87 -5.38
C TYR A 62 1.51 -17.15 -5.40
N PRO A 63 2.12 -17.48 -6.56
CA PRO A 63 2.99 -18.66 -6.67
C PRO A 63 4.30 -18.47 -5.91
N VAL A 64 4.79 -17.25 -5.83
CA VAL A 64 5.99 -16.83 -5.12
C VAL A 64 5.77 -15.47 -4.46
N THR A 65 6.41 -15.22 -3.34
CA THR A 65 6.36 -13.91 -2.64
C THR A 65 7.75 -13.44 -2.25
N THR A 66 8.33 -14.03 -1.20
CA THR A 66 9.65 -13.65 -0.65
C THR A 66 10.69 -14.74 -0.81
N GLU A 67 10.32 -15.86 -1.41
CA GLU A 67 11.14 -17.05 -1.61
C GLU A 67 12.23 -16.83 -2.67
N LEU A 68 11.93 -15.98 -3.66
CA LEU A 68 12.87 -15.60 -4.72
C LEU A 68 13.19 -14.10 -4.64
N PRO A 69 14.37 -13.66 -5.09
CA PRO A 69 14.66 -12.24 -5.28
C PRO A 69 13.67 -11.62 -6.28
N PHE A 70 13.13 -10.44 -5.95
CA PHE A 70 12.09 -9.76 -6.76
C PHE A 70 12.59 -9.35 -8.17
N ASP A 71 13.89 -9.23 -8.36
CA ASP A 71 14.56 -8.88 -9.61
C ASP A 71 15.02 -10.11 -10.41
N SER A 72 14.82 -11.32 -9.88
CA SER A 72 15.20 -12.55 -10.57
C SER A 72 14.28 -12.83 -11.78
N PRO A 73 14.82 -13.39 -12.88
CA PRO A 73 14.01 -13.80 -14.02
C PRO A 73 12.90 -14.79 -13.63
N ASP A 74 13.19 -15.76 -12.78
CA ASP A 74 12.24 -16.79 -12.33
C ASP A 74 11.05 -16.18 -11.56
N TYR A 75 11.31 -15.19 -10.70
CA TYR A 75 10.26 -14.45 -10.00
C TYR A 75 9.34 -13.74 -11.00
N ASN A 76 9.92 -13.05 -11.98
CA ASN A 76 9.16 -12.30 -12.98
C ASN A 76 8.34 -13.22 -13.88
N VAL A 77 8.91 -14.37 -14.33
CA VAL A 77 8.20 -15.37 -15.12
C VAL A 77 7.03 -15.98 -14.34
N ALA A 78 7.24 -16.35 -13.07
CA ALA A 78 6.19 -16.92 -12.22
C ALA A 78 5.03 -15.94 -12.03
N LEU A 79 5.33 -14.66 -11.75
CA LEU A 79 4.30 -13.64 -11.59
C LEU A 79 3.58 -13.31 -12.91
N ALA A 80 4.29 -13.24 -14.02
CA ALA A 80 3.67 -13.02 -15.33
C ALA A 80 2.64 -14.13 -15.63
N GLY A 81 3.02 -15.39 -15.50
CA GLY A 81 2.12 -16.53 -15.67
C GLY A 81 0.92 -16.51 -14.73
N PHE A 82 1.13 -16.12 -13.47
CA PHE A 82 0.06 -15.95 -12.50
C PHE A 82 -0.96 -14.90 -12.93
N TYR A 83 -0.51 -13.71 -13.33
CA TYR A 83 -1.42 -12.65 -13.78
C TYR A 83 -2.11 -12.99 -15.10
N ASP A 84 -1.43 -13.67 -16.02
CA ASP A 84 -2.02 -14.13 -17.29
C ASP A 84 -3.14 -15.15 -17.04
N ALA A 85 -2.90 -16.13 -16.18
CA ALA A 85 -3.89 -17.15 -15.81
C ALA A 85 -5.11 -16.52 -15.11
N TRP A 86 -4.90 -15.60 -14.17
CA TRP A 86 -6.00 -14.94 -13.47
C TRP A 86 -6.77 -13.97 -14.35
N ALA A 87 -6.12 -13.26 -15.26
CA ALA A 87 -6.81 -12.43 -16.24
C ALA A 87 -7.72 -13.27 -17.14
N ALA A 88 -7.22 -14.41 -17.65
CA ALA A 88 -8.03 -15.34 -18.45
C ALA A 88 -9.22 -15.90 -17.64
N ARG A 89 -8.99 -16.27 -16.37
CA ARG A 89 -10.06 -16.78 -15.50
C ARG A 89 -11.13 -15.73 -15.23
N LEU A 90 -10.74 -14.49 -14.87
CA LEU A 90 -11.67 -13.40 -14.60
C LEU A 90 -12.54 -13.04 -15.81
N VAL A 91 -11.95 -13.04 -17.01
CA VAL A 91 -12.70 -12.85 -18.29
C VAL A 91 -13.76 -13.91 -18.52
N ALA A 92 -13.50 -15.15 -18.09
CA ALA A 92 -14.41 -16.29 -18.28
C ALA A 92 -15.53 -16.36 -17.23
N LEU A 93 -15.43 -15.60 -16.13
CA LEU A 93 -16.48 -15.60 -15.10
C LEU A 93 -17.74 -14.89 -15.62
N PRO A 94 -18.94 -15.39 -15.29
CA PRO A 94 -20.19 -14.72 -15.64
C PRO A 94 -20.44 -13.54 -14.70
N GLY A 95 -21.02 -12.46 -15.23
CA GLY A 95 -21.50 -11.33 -14.43
C GLY A 95 -20.40 -10.40 -13.93
N GLU A 96 -20.62 -9.81 -12.74
CA GLU A 96 -19.74 -8.83 -12.14
C GLU A 96 -18.85 -9.46 -11.06
N VAL A 97 -17.56 -9.11 -11.07
CA VAL A 97 -16.59 -9.52 -10.05
C VAL A 97 -15.97 -8.26 -9.42
N VAL A 98 -16.09 -8.14 -8.11
CA VAL A 98 -15.45 -7.05 -7.34
C VAL A 98 -14.05 -7.51 -6.90
N VAL A 99 -13.00 -6.86 -7.42
CA VAL A 99 -11.61 -7.12 -7.04
C VAL A 99 -11.24 -6.20 -5.87
N LEU A 100 -10.79 -6.79 -4.77
CA LEU A 100 -10.42 -6.09 -3.55
C LEU A 100 -8.94 -5.73 -3.57
N CYS A 101 -8.60 -4.46 -3.32
CA CYS A 101 -7.21 -3.98 -3.22
C CYS A 101 -7.00 -3.16 -1.96
N GLU A 102 -5.97 -3.48 -1.17
CA GLU A 102 -5.52 -2.60 -0.09
C GLU A 102 -5.08 -1.25 -0.65
N GLY A 103 -5.36 -0.15 0.06
CA GLY A 103 -5.02 1.20 -0.38
C GLY A 103 -5.77 1.60 -1.65
N ASP A 104 -5.02 2.03 -2.65
CA ASP A 104 -5.51 2.43 -3.97
C ASP A 104 -5.06 1.43 -5.05
N PRO A 105 -5.96 0.99 -5.96
CA PRO A 105 -5.65 -0.02 -6.98
C PRO A 105 -4.54 0.37 -7.95
N PHE A 106 -4.32 1.66 -8.20
CA PHE A 106 -3.32 2.18 -9.12
C PHE A 106 -2.07 2.75 -8.44
N PHE A 107 -1.94 2.53 -7.12
CA PHE A 107 -0.79 2.99 -6.37
C PHE A 107 0.02 1.82 -5.81
N TYR A 108 0.98 1.33 -6.59
CA TYR A 108 1.84 0.16 -6.27
C TYR A 108 1.09 -1.13 -5.94
N GLY A 109 -0.16 -1.23 -6.38
CA GLY A 109 -1.05 -2.37 -6.15
C GLY A 109 -0.88 -3.48 -7.19
N SER A 110 -1.15 -4.71 -6.78
CA SER A 110 -1.09 -5.89 -7.67
C SER A 110 -2.13 -5.85 -8.78
N PHE A 111 -3.23 -5.14 -8.59
CA PHE A 111 -4.26 -5.00 -9.61
C PHE A 111 -3.75 -4.32 -10.89
N MET A 112 -2.75 -3.46 -10.82
CA MET A 112 -2.15 -2.80 -11.99
C MET A 112 -1.71 -3.82 -13.06
N HIS A 113 -1.17 -4.97 -12.62
CA HIS A 113 -0.75 -6.05 -13.52
C HIS A 113 -1.93 -6.81 -14.15
N LEU A 114 -3.04 -6.96 -13.42
CA LEU A 114 -4.29 -7.49 -13.99
C LEU A 114 -4.94 -6.48 -14.93
N TYR A 115 -4.98 -5.21 -14.55
CA TYR A 115 -5.60 -4.14 -15.33
C TYR A 115 -5.05 -4.10 -16.76
N THR A 116 -3.72 -4.11 -16.92
CA THR A 116 -3.10 -4.10 -18.25
C THR A 116 -3.45 -5.32 -19.11
N ARG A 117 -3.77 -6.46 -18.48
CA ARG A 117 -4.15 -7.71 -19.15
C ARG A 117 -5.64 -7.83 -19.46
N LEU A 118 -6.46 -7.09 -18.73
CA LEU A 118 -7.92 -7.09 -18.85
C LEU A 118 -8.42 -6.01 -19.83
N GLN A 119 -7.64 -4.95 -20.04
CA GLN A 119 -7.98 -3.85 -20.96
C GLN A 119 -8.36 -4.37 -22.35
N GLY A 120 -9.49 -3.88 -22.89
CA GLY A 120 -10.01 -4.27 -24.20
C GLY A 120 -10.66 -5.67 -24.26
N ARG A 121 -10.64 -6.44 -23.15
CA ARG A 121 -11.22 -7.80 -23.08
C ARG A 121 -12.53 -7.84 -22.30
N VAL A 122 -12.69 -6.98 -21.32
CA VAL A 122 -13.88 -6.85 -20.47
C VAL A 122 -14.13 -5.40 -20.11
N GLU A 123 -15.34 -5.09 -19.64
CA GLU A 123 -15.61 -3.81 -19.00
C GLU A 123 -14.89 -3.74 -17.64
N ILE A 124 -14.13 -2.67 -17.41
CA ILE A 124 -13.39 -2.46 -16.17
C ILE A 124 -13.79 -1.12 -15.57
N GLU A 125 -14.14 -1.14 -14.29
CA GLU A 125 -14.29 0.04 -13.46
C GLU A 125 -13.24 0.00 -12.34
N VAL A 126 -12.65 1.16 -12.02
CA VAL A 126 -11.71 1.29 -10.90
C VAL A 126 -12.22 2.35 -9.94
N VAL A 127 -12.43 1.97 -8.70
CA VAL A 127 -12.82 2.86 -7.60
C VAL A 127 -11.57 3.18 -6.78
N PRO A 128 -11.13 4.45 -6.71
CA PRO A 128 -9.94 4.82 -5.96
C PRO A 128 -10.12 4.59 -4.46
N GLY A 129 -9.00 4.47 -3.75
CA GLY A 129 -8.96 4.34 -2.30
C GLY A 129 -7.92 5.26 -1.66
N ILE A 130 -8.06 5.51 -0.36
CA ILE A 130 -7.03 6.19 0.43
C ILE A 130 -5.80 5.29 0.47
N THR A 131 -4.63 5.81 0.09
CA THR A 131 -3.39 5.04 0.08
C THR A 131 -2.92 4.68 1.50
N GLY A 132 -2.21 3.56 1.66
CA GLY A 132 -1.66 3.15 2.96
C GLY A 132 -0.72 4.20 3.58
N MET A 133 0.03 4.93 2.76
CA MET A 133 0.90 6.00 3.25
C MET A 133 0.11 7.15 3.90
N THR A 134 -1.08 7.48 3.38
CA THR A 134 -1.96 8.50 3.96
C THR A 134 -2.38 8.11 5.38
N GLY A 135 -2.81 6.88 5.60
CA GLY A 135 -3.10 6.37 6.93
C GLY A 135 -1.90 6.46 7.88
N CYS A 136 -0.69 6.18 7.37
CA CYS A 136 0.53 6.21 8.18
C CYS A 136 0.93 7.63 8.62
N TRP A 137 0.92 8.63 7.74
CA TRP A 137 1.29 9.98 8.20
C TRP A 137 0.25 10.61 9.11
N HIS A 138 -1.05 10.29 8.91
CA HIS A 138 -2.08 10.71 9.87
C HIS A 138 -1.87 10.09 11.25
N ALA A 139 -1.39 8.85 11.32
CA ALA A 139 -1.10 8.20 12.59
C ALA A 139 0.00 8.89 13.42
N THR A 140 0.87 9.69 12.79
CA THR A 140 1.87 10.50 13.52
C THR A 140 1.30 11.77 14.14
N GLY A 141 0.07 12.15 13.79
CA GLY A 141 -0.55 13.39 14.25
C GLY A 141 0.03 14.67 13.65
N GLN A 142 0.81 14.57 12.57
CA GLN A 142 1.47 15.71 11.92
C GLN A 142 1.14 15.79 10.42
N PRO A 143 0.96 17.00 9.85
CA PRO A 143 0.89 17.18 8.40
C PRO A 143 2.15 16.67 7.72
N ILE A 144 1.99 15.99 6.58
CA ILE A 144 3.15 15.46 5.84
C ILE A 144 3.92 16.57 5.11
N THR A 145 3.24 17.60 4.60
CA THR A 145 3.82 18.71 3.83
C THR A 145 3.29 20.06 4.30
N TRP A 146 4.05 21.12 4.00
CA TRP A 146 3.66 22.51 4.23
C TRP A 146 4.04 23.36 3.01
N GLY A 147 3.24 24.36 2.71
CA GLY A 147 3.52 25.33 1.64
C GLY A 147 3.97 24.67 0.34
N ASP A 148 5.20 24.92 -0.04
CA ASP A 148 5.78 24.47 -1.32
C ASP A 148 6.65 23.19 -1.17
N ASP A 149 6.50 22.44 -0.06
CA ASP A 149 7.25 21.21 0.18
C ASP A 149 7.08 20.19 -0.96
N VAL A 150 8.20 19.64 -1.40
CA VAL A 150 8.23 18.51 -2.35
C VAL A 150 8.14 17.20 -1.58
N LEU A 151 7.08 16.42 -1.82
CA LEU A 151 6.90 15.08 -1.27
C LEU A 151 7.42 14.02 -2.23
N ALA A 152 8.38 13.19 -1.80
CA ALA A 152 8.83 12.02 -2.52
C ALA A 152 8.26 10.72 -1.95
N VAL A 153 7.84 9.81 -2.85
CA VAL A 153 7.45 8.44 -2.49
C VAL A 153 8.53 7.48 -3.01
N LEU A 154 9.23 6.84 -2.09
CA LEU A 154 10.38 6.00 -2.35
C LEU A 154 10.09 4.54 -2.02
N MET A 155 10.81 3.62 -2.67
CA MET A 155 10.71 2.19 -2.40
C MET A 155 11.96 1.72 -1.67
N GLY A 156 11.82 1.07 -0.53
CA GLY A 156 12.95 0.48 0.22
C GLY A 156 13.75 -0.57 -0.56
N THR A 157 13.24 -0.98 -1.73
CA THR A 157 13.92 -1.89 -2.66
C THR A 157 14.95 -1.20 -3.55
N GLN A 158 14.96 0.13 -3.64
CA GLN A 158 15.97 0.90 -4.37
C GLN A 158 17.37 0.70 -3.77
N SER A 159 18.41 1.01 -4.52
CA SER A 159 19.79 1.02 -4.01
C SER A 159 19.94 2.03 -2.86
N GLU A 160 20.95 1.85 -2.01
CA GLU A 160 21.19 2.78 -0.91
C GLU A 160 21.57 4.17 -1.43
N ASP A 161 22.34 4.24 -2.50
CA ASP A 161 22.79 5.51 -3.09
C ASP A 161 21.62 6.27 -3.73
N ASP A 162 20.75 5.59 -4.51
CA ASP A 162 19.53 6.21 -5.05
C ASP A 162 18.63 6.75 -3.94
N LEU A 163 18.49 5.99 -2.83
CA LEU A 163 17.73 6.46 -1.68
C LEU A 163 18.33 7.73 -1.07
N VAL A 164 19.66 7.79 -0.90
CA VAL A 164 20.34 8.98 -0.35
C VAL A 164 20.09 10.19 -1.23
N ASP A 165 20.25 10.05 -2.53
CA ASP A 165 20.08 11.13 -3.50
C ASP A 165 18.64 11.67 -3.48
N HIS A 166 17.64 10.77 -3.55
CA HIS A 166 16.23 11.16 -3.49
C HIS A 166 15.83 11.78 -2.15
N MET A 167 16.34 11.26 -1.03
CA MET A 167 16.08 11.79 0.31
C MET A 167 16.70 13.17 0.51
N GLY A 168 17.81 13.47 -0.17
CA GLY A 168 18.45 14.79 -0.15
C GLY A 168 17.74 15.83 -1.02
N ALA A 169 16.97 15.39 -2.01
CA ALA A 169 16.33 16.26 -3.01
C ALA A 169 14.87 16.62 -2.69
N CYS A 170 14.31 16.19 -1.56
CA CYS A 170 12.92 16.43 -1.20
C CYS A 170 12.78 16.94 0.24
N ASP A 171 11.67 17.63 0.52
CA ASP A 171 11.35 18.19 1.83
C ASP A 171 10.69 17.15 2.74
N ALA A 172 9.71 16.44 2.20
CA ALA A 172 9.00 15.35 2.86
C ALA A 172 9.21 14.04 2.09
N LEU A 173 9.18 12.91 2.77
CA LEU A 173 9.30 11.62 2.10
C LEU A 173 8.53 10.52 2.79
N VAL A 174 8.15 9.52 1.99
CA VAL A 174 7.55 8.27 2.44
C VAL A 174 8.33 7.13 1.79
N VAL A 175 8.81 6.17 2.58
CA VAL A 175 9.47 4.96 2.07
C VAL A 175 8.55 3.77 2.30
N MET A 176 8.10 3.16 1.22
CA MET A 176 7.30 1.94 1.20
C MET A 176 8.18 0.69 1.03
N LYS A 177 7.58 -0.50 1.22
CA LYS A 177 8.29 -1.79 1.10
C LYS A 177 9.54 -1.86 1.99
N THR A 178 9.42 -1.31 3.20
CA THR A 178 10.50 -1.28 4.19
C THR A 178 10.86 -2.69 4.67
N GLY A 179 9.96 -3.45 5.30
CA GLY A 179 10.16 -4.83 5.71
C GLY A 179 11.64 -5.20 5.95
N ARG A 180 12.13 -6.20 5.26
CA ARG A 180 13.55 -6.62 5.28
C ARG A 180 14.55 -5.56 4.78
N ASN A 181 14.08 -4.49 4.16
CA ASN A 181 14.92 -3.40 3.65
C ASN A 181 15.16 -2.29 4.70
N LEU A 182 14.53 -2.37 5.88
CA LEU A 182 14.65 -1.36 6.92
C LEU A 182 16.10 -1.00 7.27
N PRO A 183 17.05 -1.93 7.38
CA PRO A 183 18.46 -1.58 7.66
C PRO A 183 19.07 -0.69 6.56
N ARG A 184 18.78 -0.95 5.29
CA ARG A 184 19.23 -0.11 4.16
C ARG A 184 18.62 1.28 4.24
N VAL A 185 17.30 1.36 4.45
CA VAL A 185 16.56 2.63 4.58
C VAL A 185 17.12 3.46 5.73
N ARG A 186 17.44 2.84 6.88
CA ARG A 186 18.06 3.54 8.02
C ARG A 186 19.43 4.12 7.69
N ARG A 187 20.29 3.36 6.99
CA ARG A 187 21.62 3.85 6.56
C ARG A 187 21.47 5.01 5.58
N ALA A 188 20.58 4.89 4.60
CA ALA A 188 20.31 5.96 3.64
C ALA A 188 19.82 7.24 4.35
N LEU A 189 18.88 7.14 5.29
CA LEU A 189 18.43 8.28 6.10
C LEU A 189 19.54 8.89 6.96
N ALA A 190 20.41 8.06 7.52
CA ALA A 190 21.56 8.56 8.30
C ALA A 190 22.54 9.34 7.41
N ARG A 191 22.88 8.79 6.23
CA ARG A 191 23.74 9.45 5.25
C ARG A 191 23.14 10.76 4.69
N ALA A 192 21.82 10.79 4.50
CA ALA A 192 21.07 11.98 4.08
C ALA A 192 20.81 12.98 5.23
N GLY A 193 21.25 12.69 6.47
CA GLY A 193 21.02 13.55 7.65
C GLY A 193 19.56 13.63 8.12
N ARG A 194 18.71 12.66 7.73
CA ARG A 194 17.25 12.69 7.95
C ARG A 194 16.76 11.68 9.01
N LEU A 195 17.66 10.86 9.59
CA LEU A 195 17.27 9.76 10.50
C LEU A 195 16.60 10.25 11.78
N ALA A 196 17.05 11.37 12.34
CA ALA A 196 16.48 11.93 13.58
C ALA A 196 15.03 12.40 13.41
N ASP A 197 14.66 12.84 12.21
CA ASP A 197 13.31 13.31 11.88
C ASP A 197 12.38 12.18 11.41
N ALA A 198 12.91 10.99 11.19
CA ALA A 198 12.18 9.89 10.60
C ALA A 198 11.27 9.15 11.61
N TRP A 199 10.10 8.77 11.13
CA TRP A 199 9.12 7.94 11.84
C TRP A 199 9.01 6.58 11.19
N LEU A 200 8.78 5.55 12.00
CA LEU A 200 8.34 4.23 11.56
C LEU A 200 6.89 4.05 12.02
N VAL A 201 6.00 3.81 11.06
CA VAL A 201 4.60 3.46 11.32
C VAL A 201 4.37 2.04 10.85
N GLU A 202 3.99 1.18 11.78
CA GLU A 202 3.66 -0.22 11.56
C GLU A 202 2.15 -0.39 11.66
N ASN A 203 1.55 -1.13 10.72
CA ASN A 203 0.11 -1.42 10.67
C ASN A 203 -0.76 -0.15 10.78
N GLY A 204 -0.39 0.92 10.07
CA GLY A 204 -1.13 2.18 10.12
C GLY A 204 -2.62 1.98 9.85
N THR A 205 -3.48 2.55 10.72
CA THR A 205 -4.95 2.40 10.76
C THR A 205 -5.49 0.98 11.03
N MET A 206 -4.62 0.00 11.23
CA MET A 206 -5.01 -1.39 11.49
C MET A 206 -4.85 -1.75 12.99
N PRO A 207 -5.47 -2.85 13.45
CA PRO A 207 -5.17 -3.39 14.76
C PRO A 207 -3.66 -3.65 14.96
N GLY A 208 -3.12 -3.21 16.09
CA GLY A 208 -1.69 -3.31 16.36
C GLY A 208 -0.85 -2.19 15.74
N GLN A 209 -1.45 -1.07 15.34
CA GLN A 209 -0.74 0.13 14.92
C GLN A 209 0.32 0.54 15.94
N ARG A 210 1.52 0.82 15.46
CA ARG A 210 2.62 1.39 16.25
C ARG A 210 3.24 2.56 15.52
N VAL A 211 3.49 3.64 16.24
CA VAL A 211 4.15 4.86 15.73
C VAL A 211 5.37 5.14 16.60
N ARG A 212 6.55 5.17 15.99
CA ARG A 212 7.81 5.34 16.73
C ARG A 212 8.79 6.25 15.97
N ARG A 213 9.64 6.96 16.67
CA ARG A 213 10.82 7.59 16.05
C ARG A 213 11.74 6.47 15.53
N LEU A 214 12.13 6.55 14.26
CA LEU A 214 12.96 5.51 13.67
C LEU A 214 14.34 5.41 14.33
N ALA A 215 14.89 6.53 14.81
CA ALA A 215 16.17 6.56 15.52
C ALA A 215 16.16 5.68 16.79
N GLU A 216 14.99 5.51 17.44
CA GLU A 216 14.80 4.77 18.69
C GLU A 216 14.45 3.29 18.46
N VAL A 217 14.30 2.87 17.20
CA VAL A 217 13.94 1.50 16.87
C VAL A 217 15.19 0.64 16.78
N ASP A 218 15.34 -0.27 17.72
CA ASP A 218 16.34 -1.35 17.63
C ASP A 218 15.77 -2.52 16.83
N GLY A 219 16.57 -3.05 15.92
CA GLY A 219 16.20 -4.22 15.15
C GLY A 219 16.34 -4.04 13.64
N ALA A 220 16.48 -5.17 12.97
CA ALA A 220 16.71 -5.24 11.53
C ALA A 220 15.40 -5.35 10.74
N ASP A 221 14.30 -5.78 11.38
CA ASP A 221 13.06 -6.15 10.73
C ASP A 221 11.87 -5.34 11.24
N CYS A 222 10.94 -5.07 10.34
CA CYS A 222 9.62 -4.57 10.64
C CYS A 222 8.56 -5.40 9.89
N PRO A 223 7.28 -5.36 10.30
CA PRO A 223 6.23 -6.11 9.60
C PRO A 223 6.10 -5.65 8.14
N TYR A 224 5.42 -6.47 7.34
CA TYR A 224 5.18 -6.16 5.93
C TYR A 224 4.47 -4.81 5.75
N PHE A 225 3.46 -4.54 6.59
CA PHE A 225 2.75 -3.26 6.60
C PHE A 225 3.48 -2.24 7.49
N ALA A 226 4.61 -1.79 7.03
CA ALA A 226 5.40 -0.75 7.67
C ALA A 226 5.84 0.29 6.65
N ILE A 227 5.78 1.55 7.06
CA ILE A 227 6.17 2.71 6.27
C ILE A 227 7.09 3.59 7.11
N VAL A 228 8.19 4.03 6.51
CA VAL A 228 9.05 5.07 7.07
C VAL A 228 8.67 6.39 6.43
N LEU A 229 8.59 7.45 7.22
CA LEU A 229 8.27 8.78 6.71
C LEU A 229 9.03 9.90 7.43
N VAL A 230 9.23 11.01 6.74
CA VAL A 230 9.79 12.25 7.25
C VAL A 230 8.89 13.39 6.82
N HIS A 231 8.44 14.19 7.78
CA HIS A 231 7.58 15.33 7.53
C HIS A 231 8.37 16.50 6.98
N GLY A 232 7.73 17.27 6.10
CA GLY A 232 8.26 18.53 5.62
C GLY A 232 8.22 19.61 6.71
N LYS A 233 9.08 20.61 6.55
CA LYS A 233 9.23 21.75 7.48
C LYS A 233 9.04 23.08 6.74
N GLY A 234 8.30 23.06 5.65
CA GLY A 234 8.11 24.22 4.78
C GLY A 234 7.38 25.38 5.41
N ARG A 235 7.21 26.40 4.60
CA ARG A 235 6.64 27.68 5.01
C ARG A 235 5.21 27.54 5.57
N ARG A 236 5.01 28.15 6.75
CA ARG A 236 3.71 28.22 7.43
C ARG A 236 3.33 29.69 7.64
N PRO A 237 2.03 30.04 7.64
CA PRO A 237 1.58 31.34 8.14
C PRO A 237 2.04 31.52 9.59
N GLU A 238 2.45 32.73 9.94
CA GLU A 238 2.78 33.04 11.33
C GLU A 238 1.57 32.79 12.24
N THR A 239 1.77 32.09 13.34
CA THR A 239 0.72 31.85 14.33
C THR A 239 0.70 33.00 15.32
N ALA A 240 -0.49 33.54 15.63
CA ALA A 240 -0.66 34.57 16.67
C ALA A 240 -0.43 34.00 18.09
N HIS A 241 -0.24 32.72 18.26
CA HIS A 241 0.00 32.04 19.53
C HIS A 241 1.38 31.37 19.54
N PRO A 242 2.14 31.46 20.65
CA PRO A 242 3.40 30.76 20.80
C PRO A 242 3.14 29.24 20.68
N GLU A 243 4.03 28.57 19.99
CA GLU A 243 3.97 27.10 19.77
C GLU A 243 3.81 26.40 21.13
N VAL A 244 2.74 25.62 21.27
CA VAL A 244 2.71 24.54 22.24
C VAL A 244 3.67 23.49 21.70
N ALA A 245 4.87 23.43 22.27
CA ALA A 245 5.84 22.39 21.91
C ALA A 245 5.22 21.00 22.11
N PRO A 246 5.40 20.08 21.18
CA PRO A 246 4.89 18.70 21.29
C PRO A 246 5.59 17.93 22.41
#